data_863e08f02a683f33cb90707faef9703e
#
_entry.id   863e08f02a683f33cb90707faef9703e
#
_cell.length_a   1.000
_cell.length_b   1.000
_cell.length_c   1.000
_cell.angle_alpha   90.00
_cell.angle_beta   90.00
_cell.angle_gamma   90.00
#
_symmetry.space_group_name_H-M   'P 1'
#
loop_
_entity.id
_entity.type
_entity.pdbx_description
1 polymer ?
#
loop_
_entity_poly.entity_id
_entity_poly.type
_entity_poly.pdbx_seq_one_letter_code
_entity_poly.pdbx_strand_id
1 'polypeptide(L)'
;MTAAPNSSSSLSRKHIYVAYTGGTIGMRPSENGYVPVSGFLSETLQGMPEFHRTEMPEFTLHEYATLLDSSDMQPSDWQMIAQDIKDNYHAYDGFIILHGTDTMAYTASALSFMFDGLTKPIIVTGSQIPLAQLRSDGQVNLLNALY
;
A
#
# COMPACT_ATOMS: atom_id res chain seq x y z
N MET A 1 5.40 3.49 -51.85
CA MET A 1 5.45 4.09 -50.49
C MET A 1 4.75 3.14 -49.55
N THR A 2 5.51 2.27 -48.89
CA THR A 2 5.01 1.29 -47.90
C THR A 2 5.17 1.90 -46.54
N ALA A 3 4.02 2.14 -45.87
CA ALA A 3 4.00 2.60 -44.49
C ALA A 3 4.50 1.48 -43.60
N ALA A 4 5.50 1.77 -42.75
CA ALA A 4 5.98 0.85 -41.74
C ALA A 4 4.91 0.68 -40.66
N PRO A 5 4.72 -0.53 -40.10
CA PRO A 5 3.81 -0.73 -39.02
C PRO A 5 4.37 -0.06 -37.74
N ASN A 6 3.59 0.84 -37.18
CA ASN A 6 3.88 1.46 -35.90
C ASN A 6 3.79 0.38 -34.82
N SER A 7 4.91 -0.18 -34.38
CA SER A 7 4.98 -1.07 -33.24
C SER A 7 4.84 -0.23 -31.96
N SER A 8 3.60 0.04 -31.56
CA SER A 8 3.33 0.45 -30.18
C SER A 8 3.69 -0.73 -29.28
N SER A 9 4.91 -0.73 -28.75
CA SER A 9 5.25 -1.58 -27.61
C SER A 9 4.32 -1.20 -26.48
N SER A 10 3.33 -2.02 -26.18
CA SER A 10 2.56 -1.91 -24.96
C SER A 10 3.54 -2.11 -23.82
N LEU A 11 4.00 -1.02 -23.22
CA LEU A 11 4.71 -1.09 -21.94
C LEU A 11 3.79 -1.86 -20.99
N SER A 12 4.24 -3.01 -20.53
CA SER A 12 3.47 -3.78 -19.54
C SER A 12 3.23 -2.89 -18.34
N ARG A 13 1.97 -2.83 -17.87
CA ARG A 13 1.62 -2.05 -16.68
C ARG A 13 2.46 -2.53 -15.51
N LYS A 14 2.94 -1.60 -14.70
CA LYS A 14 3.64 -1.92 -13.46
C LYS A 14 2.69 -2.59 -12.48
N HIS A 15 3.21 -3.50 -11.68
CA HIS A 15 2.45 -4.23 -10.68
C HIS A 15 3.03 -3.96 -9.29
N ILE A 16 2.22 -3.36 -8.42
CA ILE A 16 2.62 -2.89 -7.10
C ILE A 16 2.06 -3.83 -6.02
N TYR A 17 2.90 -4.19 -5.08
CA TYR A 17 2.49 -4.90 -3.87
C TYR A 17 2.08 -3.89 -2.80
N VAL A 18 0.86 -4.00 -2.30
CA VAL A 18 0.34 -3.13 -1.24
C VAL A 18 0.12 -3.96 0.01
N ALA A 19 0.99 -3.81 1.00
CA ALA A 19 0.88 -4.46 2.30
C ALA A 19 0.03 -3.59 3.24
N TYR A 20 -1.14 -4.04 3.63
CA TYR A 20 -1.93 -3.40 4.67
C TYR A 20 -1.59 -4.03 6.02
N THR A 21 -0.75 -3.34 6.76
CA THR A 21 -0.28 -3.79 8.08
C THR A 21 -1.21 -3.39 9.21
N GLY A 22 -2.06 -2.38 8.98
CA GLY A 22 -2.96 -1.79 9.96
C GLY A 22 -3.11 -0.29 9.78
N GLY A 23 -3.67 0.37 10.78
CA GLY A 23 -3.85 1.81 10.80
C GLY A 23 -5.20 2.29 10.26
N THR A 24 -5.44 3.57 10.45
CA THR A 24 -6.73 4.24 10.24
C THR A 24 -7.30 4.09 8.83
N ILE A 25 -6.43 3.99 7.82
CA ILE A 25 -6.84 3.96 6.41
C ILE A 25 -7.87 2.86 6.10
N GLY A 26 -7.75 1.69 6.72
CA GLY A 26 -8.64 0.55 6.51
C GLY A 26 -9.68 0.34 7.62
N MET A 27 -9.82 1.28 8.54
CA MET A 27 -10.82 1.19 9.60
C MET A 27 -12.22 1.58 9.11
N ARG A 28 -13.24 1.02 9.76
CA ARG A 28 -14.62 1.41 9.55
C ARG A 28 -15.25 1.94 10.85
N PRO A 29 -16.27 2.80 10.76
CA PRO A 29 -16.99 3.28 11.94
C PRO A 29 -17.75 2.14 12.64
N SER A 30 -17.77 2.18 13.96
CA SER A 30 -18.54 1.32 14.85
C SER A 30 -19.15 2.15 15.99
N GLU A 31 -19.96 1.54 16.84
CA GLU A 31 -20.51 2.19 18.05
C GLU A 31 -19.42 2.64 19.04
N ASN A 32 -18.24 1.99 18.98
CA ASN A 32 -17.10 2.26 19.85
C ASN A 32 -15.97 3.06 19.15
N GLY A 33 -16.29 3.78 18.07
CA GLY A 33 -15.29 4.49 17.25
C GLY A 33 -14.89 3.72 16.02
N TYR A 34 -13.69 3.97 15.52
CA TYR A 34 -13.16 3.28 14.34
C TYR A 34 -12.46 1.98 14.73
N VAL A 35 -12.75 0.92 14.00
CA VAL A 35 -12.18 -0.41 14.24
C VAL A 35 -11.65 -1.01 12.95
N PRO A 36 -10.52 -1.73 13.00
CA PRO A 36 -10.03 -2.49 11.87
C PRO A 36 -10.97 -3.67 11.59
N VAL A 37 -11.30 -3.89 10.32
CA VAL A 37 -12.15 -5.01 9.90
C VAL A 37 -11.49 -5.66 8.68
N SER A 38 -11.19 -6.94 8.79
CA SER A 38 -10.59 -7.71 7.70
C SER A 38 -11.47 -7.69 6.45
N GLY A 39 -10.86 -7.48 5.28
CA GLY A 39 -11.53 -7.40 3.99
C GLY A 39 -12.18 -6.05 3.70
N PHE A 40 -12.38 -5.19 4.68
CA PHE A 40 -13.06 -3.90 4.48
C PHE A 40 -12.30 -2.95 3.58
N LEU A 41 -10.97 -2.88 3.72
CA LEU A 41 -10.15 -2.04 2.84
C LEU A 41 -10.19 -2.54 1.39
N SER A 42 -10.10 -3.85 1.19
CA SER A 42 -10.19 -4.47 -0.13
C SER A 42 -11.52 -4.18 -0.81
N GLU A 43 -12.63 -4.36 -0.09
CA GLU A 43 -13.97 -4.04 -0.58
C GLU A 43 -14.13 -2.56 -0.93
N THR A 44 -13.63 -1.67 -0.07
CA THR A 44 -13.65 -0.22 -0.29
C THR A 44 -12.91 0.17 -1.56
N LEU A 45 -11.67 -0.34 -1.76
CA LEU A 45 -10.87 -0.05 -2.94
C LEU A 45 -11.48 -0.58 -4.23
N GLN A 46 -12.13 -1.75 -4.20
CA GLN A 46 -12.85 -2.28 -5.36
C GLN A 46 -13.99 -1.37 -5.81
N GLY A 47 -14.64 -0.67 -4.88
CA GLY A 47 -15.71 0.28 -5.16
C GLY A 47 -15.24 1.66 -5.64
N MET A 48 -13.95 1.92 -5.70
CA MET A 48 -13.37 3.23 -6.05
C MET A 48 -12.76 3.22 -7.46
N PRO A 49 -13.47 3.77 -8.49
CA PRO A 49 -13.03 3.68 -9.90
C PRO A 49 -11.64 4.29 -10.17
N GLU A 50 -11.26 5.30 -9.41
CA GLU A 50 -9.99 6.02 -9.58
C GLU A 50 -8.76 5.13 -9.41
N PHE A 51 -8.84 4.07 -8.60
CA PHE A 51 -7.76 3.10 -8.42
C PHE A 51 -7.63 2.10 -9.58
N HIS A 52 -8.64 2.02 -10.44
CA HIS A 52 -8.73 1.07 -11.55
C HIS A 52 -8.59 1.72 -12.92
N ARG A 53 -8.20 3.00 -12.97
CA ARG A 53 -7.97 3.71 -14.23
C ARG A 53 -6.82 3.10 -15.01
N THR A 54 -6.86 3.21 -16.33
CA THR A 54 -5.83 2.64 -17.21
C THR A 54 -4.44 3.27 -17.02
N GLU A 55 -4.40 4.51 -16.53
CA GLU A 55 -3.17 5.24 -16.24
C GLU A 55 -2.48 4.76 -14.95
N MET A 56 -3.24 4.12 -14.05
CA MET A 56 -2.72 3.60 -12.78
C MET A 56 -1.99 2.28 -12.99
N PRO A 57 -0.96 1.96 -12.20
CA PRO A 57 -0.40 0.63 -12.16
C PRO A 57 -1.44 -0.38 -11.65
N GLU A 58 -1.23 -1.64 -11.97
CA GLU A 58 -1.93 -2.72 -11.28
C GLU A 58 -1.39 -2.87 -9.87
N PHE A 59 -2.22 -3.31 -8.94
CA PHE A 59 -1.76 -3.59 -7.59
C PHE A 59 -2.44 -4.82 -6.99
N THR A 60 -1.73 -5.47 -6.10
CA THR A 60 -2.27 -6.54 -5.24
C THR A 60 -2.26 -6.05 -3.81
N LEU A 61 -3.43 -5.99 -3.18
CA LEU A 61 -3.56 -5.71 -1.76
C LEU A 61 -3.41 -7.00 -0.95
N HIS A 62 -2.46 -7.01 -0.03
CA HIS A 62 -2.28 -8.06 0.97
C HIS A 62 -2.58 -7.50 2.36
N GLU A 63 -3.65 -7.95 2.95
CA GLU A 63 -4.00 -7.60 4.32
C GLU A 63 -3.35 -8.58 5.29
N TYR A 64 -2.66 -8.07 6.31
CA TYR A 64 -2.07 -8.93 7.34
C TYR A 64 -3.16 -9.60 8.19
N ALA A 65 -2.96 -10.86 8.52
CA ALA A 65 -3.91 -11.64 9.30
C ALA A 65 -4.22 -11.02 10.67
N THR A 66 -3.20 -10.37 11.28
CA THR A 66 -3.35 -9.54 12.47
C THR A 66 -2.95 -8.13 12.09
N LEU A 67 -3.93 -7.21 12.11
CA LEU A 67 -3.68 -5.80 11.87
C LEU A 67 -3.01 -5.17 13.09
N LEU A 68 -1.91 -4.46 12.84
CA LEU A 68 -1.09 -3.86 13.86
C LEU A 68 -1.63 -2.49 14.28
N ASP A 69 -1.58 -2.21 15.57
CA ASP A 69 -1.67 -0.85 16.08
C ASP A 69 -0.26 -0.23 16.07
N SER A 70 -0.09 0.87 15.32
CA SER A 70 1.21 1.51 15.20
C SER A 70 1.73 2.09 16.51
N SER A 71 0.84 2.36 17.47
CA SER A 71 1.24 2.81 18.81
C SER A 71 1.90 1.73 19.66
N ASP A 72 1.71 0.45 19.30
CA ASP A 72 2.27 -0.72 20.00
C ASP A 72 3.25 -1.55 19.12
N MET A 73 3.81 -0.94 18.09
CA MET A 73 4.75 -1.64 17.21
C MET A 73 6.05 -2.01 17.90
N GLN A 74 6.49 -3.25 17.62
CA GLN A 74 7.70 -3.82 18.14
C GLN A 74 8.75 -4.01 17.01
N PRO A 75 10.04 -4.14 17.32
CA PRO A 75 11.07 -4.44 16.31
C PRO A 75 10.80 -5.72 15.49
N SER A 76 10.12 -6.71 16.09
CA SER A 76 9.68 -7.93 15.40
C SER A 76 8.69 -7.65 14.25
N ASP A 77 7.88 -6.59 14.38
CA ASP A 77 6.92 -6.21 13.34
C ASP A 77 7.65 -5.64 12.13
N TRP A 78 8.72 -4.85 12.34
CA TRP A 78 9.58 -4.39 11.25
C TRP A 78 10.27 -5.56 10.53
N GLN A 79 10.71 -6.58 11.28
CA GLN A 79 11.32 -7.79 10.71
C GLN A 79 10.29 -8.55 9.86
N MET A 80 9.05 -8.66 10.33
CA MET A 80 7.96 -9.31 9.60
C MET A 80 7.64 -8.55 8.30
N ILE A 81 7.51 -7.22 8.35
CA ILE A 81 7.28 -6.38 7.17
C ILE A 81 8.45 -6.51 6.17
N ALA A 82 9.69 -6.46 6.66
CA ALA A 82 10.87 -6.60 5.82
C ALA A 82 10.93 -7.98 5.14
N GLN A 83 10.56 -9.04 5.87
CA GLN A 83 10.54 -10.39 5.33
C GLN A 83 9.45 -10.55 4.27
N ASP A 84 8.25 -10.00 4.50
CA ASP A 84 7.16 -10.01 3.53
C ASP A 84 7.55 -9.32 2.21
N ILE A 85 8.18 -8.14 2.30
CA ILE A 85 8.71 -7.44 1.12
C ILE A 85 9.77 -8.29 0.41
N LYS A 86 10.69 -8.90 1.14
CA LYS A 86 11.76 -9.73 0.60
C LYS A 86 11.20 -10.94 -0.15
N ASP A 87 10.21 -11.62 0.42
CA ASP A 87 9.60 -12.80 -0.17
C ASP A 87 8.87 -12.48 -1.48
N ASN A 88 8.34 -11.25 -1.59
CA ASN A 88 7.62 -10.77 -2.75
C ASN A 88 8.47 -9.92 -3.72
N TYR A 89 9.75 -9.67 -3.40
CA TYR A 89 10.59 -8.68 -4.09
C TYR A 89 10.70 -8.91 -5.59
N HIS A 90 10.77 -10.17 -6.04
CA HIS A 90 10.94 -10.50 -7.45
C HIS A 90 9.64 -10.45 -8.25
N ALA A 91 8.48 -10.55 -7.58
CA ALA A 91 7.18 -10.65 -8.24
C ALA A 91 6.55 -9.30 -8.58
N TYR A 92 7.00 -8.21 -7.93
CA TYR A 92 6.41 -6.88 -8.05
C TYR A 92 7.42 -5.82 -8.45
N ASP A 93 6.96 -4.73 -9.05
CA ASP A 93 7.78 -3.59 -9.48
C ASP A 93 8.05 -2.57 -8.37
N GLY A 94 7.22 -2.54 -7.34
CA GLY A 94 7.33 -1.65 -6.19
C GLY A 94 6.44 -2.09 -5.04
N PHE A 95 6.62 -1.46 -3.89
CA PHE A 95 5.97 -1.84 -2.64
C PHE A 95 5.38 -0.62 -1.95
N ILE A 96 4.16 -0.75 -1.45
CA ILE A 96 3.52 0.24 -0.60
C ILE A 96 3.16 -0.44 0.71
N ILE A 97 3.49 0.20 1.82
CA ILE A 97 3.12 -0.24 3.16
C ILE A 97 2.08 0.75 3.68
N LEU A 98 0.85 0.27 3.86
CA LEU A 98 -0.20 1.01 4.54
C LEU A 98 -0.07 0.78 6.05
N HIS A 99 0.18 1.87 6.77
CA HIS A 99 0.66 1.86 8.14
C HIS A 99 -0.10 2.89 8.98
N GLY A 100 -0.24 2.63 10.27
CA GLY A 100 -0.72 3.63 11.21
C GLY A 100 0.25 4.81 11.35
N THR A 101 -0.28 6.01 11.58
CA THR A 101 0.51 7.25 11.51
C THR A 101 1.37 7.53 12.74
N ASP A 102 1.11 6.88 13.89
CA ASP A 102 1.80 7.18 15.15
C ASP A 102 3.30 6.90 15.10
N THR A 103 3.70 5.80 14.48
CA THR A 103 5.10 5.37 14.40
C THR A 103 5.59 5.13 12.97
N MET A 104 4.90 5.66 11.97
CA MET A 104 5.25 5.50 10.55
C MET A 104 6.69 5.90 10.26
N ALA A 105 7.15 7.02 10.82
CA ALA A 105 8.51 7.50 10.61
C ALA A 105 9.57 6.55 11.19
N TYR A 106 9.28 5.88 12.29
CA TYR A 106 10.16 4.88 12.89
C TYR A 106 10.24 3.62 12.01
N THR A 107 9.11 3.12 11.54
CA THR A 107 9.06 1.97 10.63
C THR A 107 9.80 2.27 9.32
N ALA A 108 9.55 3.43 8.71
CA ALA A 108 10.24 3.85 7.49
C ALA A 108 11.75 3.95 7.69
N SER A 109 12.18 4.53 8.82
CA SER A 109 13.60 4.61 9.18
C SER A 109 14.21 3.23 9.40
N ALA A 110 13.56 2.36 10.16
CA ALA A 110 14.03 1.00 10.41
C ALA A 110 14.21 0.21 9.11
N LEU A 111 13.21 0.24 8.24
CA LEU A 111 13.27 -0.45 6.94
C LEU A 111 14.39 0.09 6.06
N SER A 112 14.67 1.39 6.09
CA SER A 112 15.75 1.99 5.32
C SER A 112 17.14 1.46 5.70
N PHE A 113 17.33 0.99 6.95
CA PHE A 113 18.55 0.36 7.42
C PHE A 113 18.53 -1.16 7.27
N MET A 114 17.35 -1.79 7.16
CA MET A 114 17.22 -3.24 7.02
C MET A 114 17.43 -3.73 5.58
N PHE A 115 17.30 -2.86 4.60
CA PHE A 115 17.48 -3.18 3.20
C PHE A 115 18.77 -2.56 2.66
N ASP A 116 19.52 -3.34 1.89
CA ASP A 116 20.68 -2.89 1.14
C ASP A 116 20.49 -3.17 -0.36
N GLY A 117 20.94 -2.25 -1.20
CA GLY A 117 20.92 -2.41 -2.64
C GLY A 117 19.52 -2.46 -3.28
N LEU A 118 18.55 -1.79 -2.70
CA LEU A 118 17.19 -1.72 -3.27
C LEU A 118 17.21 -1.09 -4.66
N THR A 119 16.55 -1.75 -5.61
CA THR A 119 16.35 -1.27 -7.00
C THR A 119 14.87 -0.94 -7.26
N LYS A 120 14.00 -1.21 -6.30
CA LYS A 120 12.55 -0.96 -6.38
C LYS A 120 12.12 -0.06 -5.21
N PRO A 121 11.14 0.85 -5.44
CA PRO A 121 10.67 1.72 -4.37
C PRO A 121 9.92 0.95 -3.30
N ILE A 122 10.09 1.36 -2.05
CA ILE A 122 9.27 0.98 -0.91
C ILE A 122 8.73 2.27 -0.32
N ILE A 123 7.42 2.46 -0.39
CA ILE A 123 6.72 3.66 0.07
C ILE A 123 5.91 3.31 1.30
N VAL A 124 6.07 4.07 2.38
CA VAL A 124 5.25 3.93 3.58
C VAL A 124 4.27 5.08 3.64
N THR A 125 2.98 4.77 3.72
CA THR A 125 1.91 5.77 3.78
C THR A 125 0.76 5.29 4.66
N GLY A 126 -0.21 6.14 4.88
CA GLY A 126 -1.40 5.88 5.68
C GLY A 126 -2.36 7.05 5.61
N SER A 127 -3.26 7.15 6.58
CA SER A 127 -4.16 8.30 6.66
C SER A 127 -4.56 8.63 8.09
N GLN A 128 -4.99 9.87 8.30
CA GLN A 128 -5.63 10.30 9.54
C GLN A 128 -7.14 10.01 9.54
N ILE A 129 -7.73 9.96 8.35
CA ILE A 129 -9.16 9.69 8.18
C ILE A 129 -9.31 8.37 7.39
N PRO A 130 -10.18 7.44 7.83
CA PRO A 130 -10.42 6.20 7.11
C PRO A 130 -10.79 6.42 5.64
N LEU A 131 -10.30 5.53 4.76
CA LEU A 131 -10.47 5.67 3.32
C LEU A 131 -11.93 5.81 2.88
N ALA A 132 -12.84 5.12 3.54
CA ALA A 132 -14.27 5.13 3.26
C ALA A 132 -15.01 6.40 3.75
N GLN A 133 -14.31 7.30 4.46
CA GLN A 133 -14.93 8.50 5.02
C GLN A 133 -14.83 9.69 4.06
N LEU A 134 -15.82 10.59 4.18
CA LEU A 134 -15.81 11.85 3.43
C LEU A 134 -14.56 12.67 3.79
N ARG A 135 -13.91 13.23 2.76
CA ARG A 135 -12.67 14.03 2.88
C ARG A 135 -11.48 13.24 3.45
N SER A 136 -11.44 11.93 3.21
CA SER A 136 -10.29 11.12 3.58
C SER A 136 -9.02 11.62 2.86
N ASP A 137 -7.95 11.80 3.63
CA ASP A 137 -6.60 11.99 3.09
C ASP A 137 -6.03 10.69 2.54
N GLY A 138 -6.57 9.53 2.94
CA GLY A 138 -6.11 8.20 2.52
C GLY A 138 -6.25 7.95 1.03
N GLN A 139 -7.30 8.47 0.39
CA GLN A 139 -7.50 8.34 -1.06
C GLN A 139 -6.37 9.02 -1.83
N VAL A 140 -6.08 10.27 -1.51
CA VAL A 140 -5.01 11.04 -2.17
C VAL A 140 -3.64 10.45 -1.86
N ASN A 141 -3.39 10.05 -0.60
CA ASN A 141 -2.14 9.46 -0.18
C ASN A 141 -1.86 8.15 -0.93
N LEU A 142 -2.85 7.26 -1.03
CA LEU A 142 -2.67 5.97 -1.71
C LEU A 142 -2.57 6.14 -3.24
N LEU A 143 -3.37 7.04 -3.84
CA LEU A 143 -3.25 7.35 -5.28
C LEU A 143 -1.85 7.87 -5.62
N ASN A 144 -1.33 8.82 -4.83
CA ASN A 144 0.01 9.37 -5.04
C ASN A 144 1.12 8.33 -4.81
N ALA A 145 0.92 7.39 -3.89
CA ALA A 145 1.89 6.33 -3.66
C ALA A 145 1.92 5.30 -4.80
N LEU A 146 0.77 5.05 -5.45
CA LEU A 146 0.66 4.14 -6.59
C LEU A 146 1.20 4.75 -7.89
N TYR A 147 0.96 6.05 -8.10
CA TYR A 147 1.36 6.77 -9.33
C TYR A 147 2.83 7.14 -9.34
#